data_7278704f17adfcf085cfde170d1437bf
#
_entry.id   7278704f17adfcf085cfde170d1437bf
#
_cell.length_a   1.000
_cell.length_b   1.000
_cell.length_c   1.000
_cell.angle_alpha   90.00
_cell.angle_beta   90.00
_cell.angle_gamma   90.00
#
_symmetry.space_group_name_H-M   'P 1'
#
loop_
_entity.id
_entity.type
_entity.pdbx_description
1 polymer ?
#
loop_
_entity_poly.entity_id
_entity_poly.type
_entity_poly.pdbx_seq_one_letter_code
_entity_poly.pdbx_strand_id
1 'polypeptide(L)'
;MAEKLGMEFRHVLTRAVGTEKSVIADIYEIQCFRDDILVISSDGLNDKVSSEEILELVYNDGPDAACQKLVNLANDRGGDDNITVIVLKVKLVKNSQHNLNRFLALVKRNSSRILTRIKFS
;
A
#
# COMPACT_ATOMS: atom_id res chain seq x y z
N MET A 1 -7.55 -12.21 29.09
CA MET A 1 -7.36 -13.35 28.16
C MET A 1 -7.65 -12.99 26.71
N ALA A 2 -8.52 -12.06 26.39
CA ALA A 2 -8.83 -11.61 25.02
C ALA A 2 -7.70 -10.78 24.36
N GLU A 3 -6.92 -10.04 25.14
CA GLU A 3 -5.84 -9.20 24.63
C GLU A 3 -4.63 -10.00 24.09
N LYS A 4 -4.35 -11.17 24.63
CA LYS A 4 -3.27 -12.06 24.14
C LYS A 4 -3.61 -12.72 22.80
N LEU A 5 -4.89 -12.99 22.51
CA LEU A 5 -5.30 -13.56 21.22
C LEU A 5 -5.20 -12.57 20.07
N GLY A 6 -5.33 -11.26 20.33
CA GLY A 6 -5.26 -10.22 19.31
C GLY A 6 -3.84 -9.96 18.78
N MET A 7 -2.81 -10.30 19.55
CA MET A 7 -1.40 -10.11 19.13
C MET A 7 -0.86 -11.28 18.28
N GLU A 8 -1.37 -12.49 18.45
CA GLU A 8 -0.89 -13.67 17.72
C GLU A 8 -1.30 -13.70 16.23
N PHE A 9 -2.30 -12.93 15.81
CA PHE A 9 -2.81 -12.96 14.42
C PHE A 9 -2.43 -11.74 13.59
N ARG A 10 -1.56 -10.85 14.06
CA ARG A 10 -1.16 -9.63 13.33
C ARG A 10 -0.38 -9.91 12.04
N HIS A 11 0.23 -11.09 11.91
CA HIS A 11 1.09 -11.46 10.77
C HIS A 11 0.57 -12.68 10.00
N VAL A 12 -0.70 -13.05 10.17
CA VAL A 12 -1.26 -14.19 9.42
C VAL A 12 -1.61 -13.75 8.01
N LEU A 13 -0.81 -14.17 7.04
CA LEU A 13 -1.12 -13.99 5.64
C LEU A 13 -2.34 -14.85 5.28
N THR A 14 -3.37 -14.23 4.77
CA THR A 14 -4.60 -14.92 4.32
C THR A 14 -4.40 -15.60 2.97
N ARG A 15 -3.39 -15.17 2.20
CA ARG A 15 -3.03 -15.73 0.89
C ARG A 15 -1.54 -15.54 0.65
N ALA A 16 -0.89 -16.58 0.14
CA ALA A 16 0.52 -16.55 -0.24
C ALA A 16 0.77 -17.36 -1.51
N VAL A 17 1.76 -16.96 -2.28
CA VAL A 17 2.19 -17.72 -3.46
C VAL A 17 2.81 -19.03 -3.01
N GLY A 18 2.36 -20.15 -3.59
CA GLY A 18 2.90 -21.48 -3.31
C GLY A 18 2.19 -22.26 -2.20
N THR A 19 1.24 -21.66 -1.48
CA THR A 19 0.42 -22.37 -0.48
C THR A 19 -0.71 -23.19 -1.11
N GLU A 20 -1.20 -22.73 -2.26
CA GLU A 20 -2.25 -23.40 -3.05
C GLU A 20 -1.86 -23.49 -4.51
N LYS A 21 -2.61 -24.30 -5.30
CA LYS A 21 -2.37 -24.47 -6.75
C LYS A 21 -2.58 -23.17 -7.53
N SER A 22 -3.41 -22.27 -7.03
CA SER A 22 -3.65 -20.95 -7.61
C SER A 22 -3.91 -19.92 -6.51
N VAL A 23 -3.45 -18.70 -6.71
CA VAL A 23 -3.72 -17.57 -5.83
C VAL A 23 -4.51 -16.51 -6.59
N ILE A 24 -5.53 -15.96 -5.97
CA ILE A 24 -6.30 -14.84 -6.52
C ILE A 24 -5.70 -13.55 -5.96
N ALA A 25 -5.15 -12.71 -6.83
CA ALA A 25 -4.65 -11.39 -6.47
C ALA A 25 -5.80 -10.39 -6.31
N ASP A 26 -5.73 -9.56 -5.29
CA ASP A 26 -6.58 -8.38 -5.18
C ASP A 26 -5.97 -7.25 -6.01
N ILE A 27 -6.81 -6.60 -6.81
CA ILE A 27 -6.39 -5.49 -7.67
C ILE A 27 -7.14 -4.25 -7.22
N TYR A 28 -6.39 -3.19 -6.90
CA TYR A 28 -6.93 -1.90 -6.48
C TYR A 28 -6.55 -0.84 -7.51
N GLU A 29 -7.50 -0.01 -7.89
CA GLU A 29 -7.28 1.20 -8.67
C GLU A 29 -7.48 2.41 -7.77
N ILE A 30 -6.47 3.26 -7.69
CA ILE A 30 -6.51 4.51 -6.91
C ILE A 30 -6.41 5.70 -7.85
N GLN A 31 -7.20 6.73 -7.59
CA GLN A 31 -7.09 7.99 -8.30
C GLN A 31 -6.01 8.84 -7.64
N CYS A 32 -4.98 9.18 -8.42
CA CYS A 32 -3.91 10.05 -7.95
C CYS A 32 -4.06 11.46 -8.51
N PHE A 33 -3.68 12.44 -7.72
CA PHE A 33 -3.61 13.85 -8.10
C PHE A 33 -2.15 14.29 -8.18
N ARG A 34 -1.92 15.42 -8.83
CA ARG A 34 -0.60 16.03 -8.87
C ARG A 34 -0.12 16.32 -7.44
N ASP A 35 1.14 16.04 -7.20
CA ASP A 35 1.86 16.16 -5.93
C ASP A 35 1.47 15.13 -4.84
N ASP A 36 0.56 14.19 -5.13
CA ASP A 36 0.35 13.04 -4.24
C ASP A 36 1.64 12.25 -4.06
N ILE A 37 1.81 11.71 -2.85
CA ILE A 37 2.89 10.81 -2.52
C ILE A 37 2.28 9.46 -2.16
N LEU A 38 2.73 8.41 -2.86
CA LEU A 38 2.38 7.03 -2.55
C LEU A 38 3.57 6.34 -1.91
N VAL A 39 3.31 5.64 -0.82
CA VAL A 39 4.29 4.78 -0.16
C VAL A 39 3.81 3.35 -0.23
N ILE A 40 4.67 2.46 -0.71
CA ILE A 40 4.45 1.02 -0.75
C ILE A 40 5.57 0.39 0.04
N SER A 41 5.23 -0.42 1.02
CA SER A 41 6.21 -1.05 1.91
C SER A 41 5.88 -2.49 2.20
N SER A 42 6.90 -3.26 2.61
CA SER A 42 6.70 -4.54 3.29
C SER A 42 6.29 -4.29 4.75
N ASP A 43 5.78 -5.32 5.41
CA ASP A 43 5.41 -5.32 6.83
C ASP A 43 6.60 -4.99 7.74
N GLY A 44 7.81 -5.44 7.40
CA GLY A 44 9.02 -5.10 8.13
C GLY A 44 9.28 -3.61 8.34
N LEU A 45 8.75 -2.72 7.47
CA LEU A 45 8.76 -1.29 7.72
C LEU A 45 7.69 -0.91 8.76
N ASN A 46 6.45 -1.35 8.53
CA ASN A 46 5.29 -0.91 9.32
C ASN A 46 5.34 -1.40 10.78
N ASP A 47 6.04 -2.49 11.02
CA ASP A 47 6.28 -3.00 12.38
C ASP A 47 7.24 -2.13 13.19
N LYS A 48 8.08 -1.36 12.53
CA LYS A 48 9.15 -0.55 13.15
C LYS A 48 8.92 0.95 13.07
N VAL A 49 8.17 1.42 12.07
CA VAL A 49 7.99 2.85 11.80
C VAL A 49 6.50 3.17 11.73
N SER A 50 6.06 4.14 12.52
CA SER A 50 4.65 4.54 12.55
C SER A 50 4.25 5.31 11.29
N SER A 51 2.94 5.33 11.01
CA SER A 51 2.40 6.07 9.85
C SER A 51 2.73 7.56 9.92
N GLU A 52 2.76 8.14 11.12
CA GLU A 52 3.09 9.54 11.34
C GLU A 52 4.55 9.84 10.99
N GLU A 53 5.47 8.96 11.39
CA GLU A 53 6.90 9.08 11.08
C GLU A 53 7.16 8.90 9.57
N ILE A 54 6.47 7.95 8.94
CA ILE A 54 6.51 7.77 7.48
C ILE A 54 6.07 9.05 6.80
N LEU A 55 4.93 9.61 7.21
CA LEU A 55 4.38 10.84 6.65
C LEU A 55 5.36 12.01 6.79
N GLU A 56 5.94 12.20 7.97
CA GLU A 56 6.91 13.27 8.23
C GLU A 56 8.12 13.17 7.31
N LEU A 57 8.72 11.99 7.20
CA LEU A 57 9.91 11.77 6.38
C LEU A 57 9.64 11.99 4.88
N VAL A 58 8.51 11.49 4.35
CA VAL A 58 8.23 11.62 2.92
C VAL A 58 7.87 13.04 2.50
N TYR A 59 7.30 13.84 3.41
CA TYR A 59 7.01 15.25 3.15
C TYR A 59 8.25 16.14 3.19
N ASN A 60 9.15 15.89 4.15
CA ASN A 60 10.29 16.76 4.40
C ASN A 60 11.48 16.49 3.48
N ASP A 61 11.72 15.24 3.10
CA ASP A 61 12.99 14.83 2.49
C ASP A 61 12.92 14.54 0.98
N GLY A 62 11.74 14.38 0.45
CA GLY A 62 11.53 13.90 -0.92
C GLY A 62 11.75 12.38 -1.08
N PRO A 63 11.38 11.79 -2.24
CA PRO A 63 11.24 10.34 -2.38
C PRO A 63 12.51 9.54 -2.08
N ASP A 64 13.63 9.93 -2.69
CA ASP A 64 14.88 9.14 -2.59
C ASP A 64 15.46 9.17 -1.17
N ALA A 65 15.54 10.36 -0.56
CA ALA A 65 16.05 10.51 0.80
C ALA A 65 15.12 9.88 1.84
N ALA A 66 13.80 9.99 1.63
CA ALA A 66 12.81 9.35 2.49
C ALA A 66 12.96 7.83 2.49
N CYS A 67 13.10 7.18 1.33
CA CYS A 67 13.34 5.74 1.24
C CYS A 67 14.53 5.30 2.09
N GLN A 68 15.67 5.98 1.94
CA GLN A 68 16.88 5.63 2.69
C GLN A 68 16.70 5.81 4.20
N LYS A 69 16.08 6.92 4.62
CA LYS A 69 15.83 7.21 6.03
C LYS A 69 14.86 6.21 6.67
N LEU A 70 13.80 5.84 5.96
CA LEU A 70 12.81 4.86 6.43
C LEU A 70 13.44 3.48 6.63
N VAL A 71 14.25 3.01 5.68
CA VAL A 71 14.96 1.73 5.80
C VAL A 71 15.96 1.77 6.96
N ASN A 72 16.74 2.85 7.07
CA ASN A 72 17.70 2.99 8.16
C ASN A 72 17.00 3.02 9.52
N LEU A 73 15.92 3.80 9.65
CA LEU A 73 15.16 3.90 10.89
C LEU A 73 14.57 2.54 11.33
N ALA A 74 14.04 1.76 10.39
CA ALA A 74 13.52 0.44 10.69
C ALA A 74 14.63 -0.54 11.10
N ASN A 75 15.80 -0.48 10.44
CA ASN A 75 16.97 -1.28 10.82
C ASN A 75 17.51 -0.91 12.20
N ASP A 76 17.60 0.38 12.52
CA ASP A 76 18.06 0.88 13.82
C ASP A 76 17.12 0.43 14.95
N ARG A 77 15.86 0.13 14.64
CA ARG A 77 14.86 -0.39 15.58
C ARG A 77 14.79 -1.92 15.64
N GLY A 78 15.79 -2.59 15.09
CA GLY A 78 15.96 -4.03 15.19
C GLY A 78 16.04 -4.75 13.85
N GLY A 79 15.33 -4.28 12.80
CA GLY A 79 15.43 -4.87 11.46
C GLY A 79 15.12 -6.38 11.42
N ASP A 80 14.10 -6.81 12.15
CA ASP A 80 13.84 -8.24 12.38
C ASP A 80 13.31 -8.95 11.13
N ASP A 81 12.90 -8.21 10.11
CA ASP A 81 12.40 -8.75 8.84
C ASP A 81 12.95 -7.99 7.65
N ASN A 82 12.69 -8.51 6.45
CA ASN A 82 13.04 -7.84 5.19
C ASN A 82 12.28 -6.52 5.04
N ILE A 83 13.00 -5.44 4.80
CA ILE A 83 12.45 -4.10 4.65
C ILE A 83 12.55 -3.68 3.21
N THR A 84 11.40 -3.41 2.60
CA THR A 84 11.30 -2.85 1.25
C THR A 84 10.41 -1.61 1.29
N VAL A 85 10.87 -0.52 0.66
CA VAL A 85 10.14 0.74 0.60
C VAL A 85 10.22 1.31 -0.82
N ILE A 86 9.07 1.73 -1.34
CA ILE A 86 8.97 2.47 -2.59
C ILE A 86 8.21 3.76 -2.29
N VAL A 87 8.80 4.91 -2.59
CA VAL A 87 8.15 6.21 -2.48
C VAL A 87 7.98 6.80 -3.88
N LEU A 88 6.75 7.10 -4.26
CA LEU A 88 6.39 7.67 -5.57
C LEU A 88 5.78 9.05 -5.37
N LYS A 89 6.32 10.06 -6.08
CA LYS A 89 5.70 11.38 -6.16
C LYS A 89 5.06 11.59 -7.53
N VAL A 90 3.76 11.89 -7.53
CA VAL A 90 2.99 12.12 -8.75
C VAL A 90 3.29 13.51 -9.30
N LYS A 91 4.09 13.62 -10.38
CA LYS A 91 4.47 14.89 -10.99
C LYS A 91 3.45 15.39 -12.01
N LEU A 92 2.87 14.48 -12.80
CA LEU A 92 1.93 14.78 -13.86
C LEU A 92 0.82 13.75 -13.87
N VAL A 93 -0.42 14.24 -13.86
CA VAL A 93 -1.59 13.42 -14.18
C VAL A 93 -2.02 13.86 -15.59
N LYS A 94 -1.84 13.01 -16.58
CA LYS A 94 -2.44 13.26 -17.89
C LYS A 94 -3.95 13.10 -17.74
N ASN A 95 -4.69 14.19 -17.79
CA ASN A 95 -6.14 14.17 -17.96
C ASN A 95 -6.44 13.61 -19.35
N SER A 96 -6.49 12.31 -19.45
CA SER A 96 -6.94 11.63 -20.65
C SER A 96 -8.45 11.49 -20.56
N GLN A 97 -9.19 12.37 -21.22
CA GLN A 97 -10.64 12.18 -21.47
C GLN A 97 -10.90 10.80 -22.09
N HIS A 98 -9.90 10.20 -22.72
CA HIS A 98 -9.94 8.85 -23.26
C HIS A 98 -10.03 7.78 -22.14
N ASN A 99 -9.46 8.03 -20.97
CA ASN A 99 -9.52 7.11 -19.83
C ASN A 99 -10.90 7.12 -19.15
N LEU A 100 -11.58 8.25 -19.14
CA LEU A 100 -12.94 8.35 -18.57
C LEU A 100 -13.92 7.47 -19.38
N ASN A 101 -13.83 7.51 -20.70
CA ASN A 101 -14.66 6.68 -21.56
C ASN A 101 -14.32 5.19 -21.44
N ARG A 102 -13.05 4.86 -21.26
CA ARG A 102 -12.59 3.49 -21.02
C ARG A 102 -13.01 2.99 -19.63
N PHE A 103 -12.93 3.85 -18.62
CA PHE A 103 -13.43 3.58 -17.28
C PHE A 103 -14.94 3.37 -17.26
N LEU A 104 -15.71 4.26 -17.91
CA LEU A 104 -17.17 4.12 -18.02
C LEU A 104 -17.56 2.86 -18.81
N ALA A 105 -16.79 2.47 -19.82
CA ALA A 105 -17.01 1.23 -20.56
C ALA A 105 -16.70 -0.01 -19.69
N LEU A 106 -15.68 0.02 -18.85
CA LEU A 106 -15.35 -1.03 -17.89
C LEU A 106 -16.42 -1.16 -16.80
N VAL A 107 -16.87 -0.03 -16.26
CA VAL A 107 -17.95 0.01 -15.27
C VAL A 107 -19.26 -0.52 -15.86
N LYS A 108 -19.62 -0.13 -17.08
CA LYS A 108 -20.82 -0.67 -17.77
C LYS A 108 -20.72 -2.17 -18.05
N ARG A 109 -19.53 -2.68 -18.34
CA ARG A 109 -19.31 -4.12 -18.64
C ARG A 109 -19.29 -5.00 -17.39
N ASN A 110 -18.97 -4.43 -16.22
CA ASN A 110 -18.87 -5.12 -14.95
C ASN A 110 -19.97 -4.75 -13.94
N SER A 111 -20.99 -3.99 -14.34
CA SER A 111 -22.06 -3.54 -13.43
C SER A 111 -22.91 -4.68 -12.83
N SER A 112 -22.73 -5.92 -13.30
CA SER A 112 -23.34 -7.11 -12.66
C SER A 112 -22.46 -7.80 -11.61
N ARG A 113 -21.20 -7.33 -11.37
CA ARG A 113 -20.25 -8.01 -10.47
C ARG A 113 -19.52 -7.10 -9.47
N ILE A 114 -19.67 -5.78 -9.53
CA ILE A 114 -18.97 -4.83 -8.62
C ILE A 114 -19.99 -4.02 -7.83
N LEU A 115 -20.83 -4.70 -7.08
CA LEU A 115 -21.48 -4.17 -5.90
C LEU A 115 -21.06 -5.08 -4.76
N THR A 116 -20.03 -4.70 -4.03
CA THR A 116 -19.93 -4.97 -2.59
C THR A 116 -18.49 -4.85 -2.07
N ARG A 117 -18.39 -4.01 -1.10
CA ARG A 117 -17.39 -3.92 -0.02
C ARG A 117 -16.18 -3.02 -0.24
N ILE A 118 -16.44 -1.73 -0.09
CA ILE A 118 -15.52 -0.86 0.65
C ILE A 118 -16.00 -0.90 2.10
N LYS A 119 -15.30 -1.59 2.97
CA LYS A 119 -15.42 -1.44 4.43
C LYS A 119 -14.20 -0.64 4.87
N PHE A 120 -14.44 0.57 5.29
CA PHE A 120 -13.48 1.32 6.11
C PHE A 120 -13.48 0.68 7.50
N SER A 121 -12.30 0.34 7.99
CA SER A 121 -12.01 0.12 9.40
C SER A 121 -11.15 1.26 9.87
#